data_eaf2bed81d5c2e293f06e5da34a7a700
#
_entry.id   eaf2bed81d5c2e293f06e5da34a7a700
#
_cell.length_a   1.000
_cell.length_b   1.000
_cell.length_c   1.000
_cell.angle_alpha   90.00
_cell.angle_beta   90.00
_cell.angle_gamma   90.00
#
_symmetry.space_group_name_H-M   'P 1'
#
loop_
_entity.id
_entity.type
_entity.pdbx_description
1 polymer ?
#
loop_
_entity_poly.entity_id
_entity_poly.type
_entity_poly.pdbx_seq_one_letter_code
_entity_poly.pdbx_strand_id
1 'polypeptide(L)'
;MSGKDAGRLTTVRVPALFEAPFLRAQDYVRRYFADRVENPDAATISIAGERYVLLRAASLSVEFIELVMKLYQDQGEAEARSVANNLLFDLAHALGRADARAFQEKMGVTDPIERLSAGPVHFAFSGMAFVDISPESRPSPDDDYFLVYDHPFSFESHSWLAKGRRSDVPVCVMNAGYSSGWCEESFGVRLVAVEVECCAAGGEHCRFIMAPPSRIEAHLSRFPPRRTGSATESHAAPVVPEFFQRKRLEAELRE
;
A
#
# COMPACT_ATOMS: atom_id res chain seq x y z
N MET A 1 -26.19 -8.98 -6.03
CA MET A 1 -25.03 -9.51 -6.79
C MET A 1 -25.23 -11.00 -6.98
N SER A 2 -25.13 -11.49 -8.22
CA SER A 2 -25.54 -12.81 -8.68
C SER A 2 -24.59 -13.90 -8.14
N GLY A 3 -25.15 -15.07 -7.73
CA GLY A 3 -24.44 -16.24 -7.20
C GLY A 3 -23.50 -16.99 -8.16
N LYS A 4 -22.95 -16.31 -9.18
CA LYS A 4 -22.00 -16.87 -10.17
C LYS A 4 -20.51 -16.71 -9.79
N ASP A 5 -20.18 -16.00 -8.70
CA ASP A 5 -18.80 -15.73 -8.31
C ASP A 5 -18.30 -16.55 -7.11
N ALA A 6 -19.09 -17.52 -6.64
CA ALA A 6 -18.64 -18.42 -5.60
C ALA A 6 -17.51 -19.33 -6.14
N GLY A 7 -16.30 -19.17 -5.62
CA GLY A 7 -15.14 -19.98 -5.98
C GLY A 7 -14.15 -19.32 -6.96
N ARG A 8 -14.32 -18.02 -7.29
CA ARG A 8 -13.37 -17.27 -8.12
C ARG A 8 -12.84 -16.03 -7.38
N LEU A 9 -11.53 -15.78 -7.46
CA LEU A 9 -10.94 -14.52 -7.01
C LEU A 9 -11.34 -13.37 -7.95
N THR A 10 -11.97 -12.33 -7.38
CA THR A 10 -12.45 -11.16 -8.13
C THR A 10 -11.85 -9.84 -7.61
N THR A 11 -11.24 -9.86 -6.42
CA THR A 11 -10.77 -8.69 -5.68
C THR A 11 -9.24 -8.57 -5.65
N VAL A 12 -8.56 -9.60 -6.14
CA VAL A 12 -7.11 -9.70 -6.16
C VAL A 12 -6.68 -10.70 -7.24
N ARG A 13 -5.49 -10.55 -7.78
CA ARG A 13 -4.81 -11.60 -8.57
C ARG A 13 -3.59 -12.09 -7.82
N VAL A 14 -3.42 -13.40 -7.80
CA VAL A 14 -2.30 -14.04 -7.09
C VAL A 14 -1.80 -15.24 -7.89
N PRO A 15 -0.53 -15.65 -7.71
CA PRO A 15 -0.06 -16.94 -8.22
C PRO A 15 -0.91 -18.10 -7.69
N ALA A 16 -1.07 -19.15 -8.49
CA ALA A 16 -1.93 -20.31 -8.18
C ALA A 16 -1.62 -20.94 -6.81
N LEU A 17 -0.35 -20.91 -6.40
CA LEU A 17 0.10 -21.39 -5.09
C LEU A 17 -0.63 -20.71 -3.90
N PHE A 18 -1.03 -19.46 -4.05
CA PHE A 18 -1.67 -18.66 -2.99
C PHE A 18 -3.20 -18.60 -3.13
N GLU A 19 -3.79 -19.15 -4.18
CA GLU A 19 -5.22 -18.97 -4.50
C GLU A 19 -6.15 -19.39 -3.37
N ALA A 20 -5.90 -20.56 -2.74
CA ALA A 20 -6.78 -21.10 -1.71
C ALA A 20 -6.91 -20.21 -0.44
N PRO A 21 -5.82 -19.72 0.19
CA PRO A 21 -5.96 -18.78 1.31
C PRO A 21 -6.65 -17.47 0.89
N PHE A 22 -6.37 -16.95 -0.31
CA PHE A 22 -6.99 -15.72 -0.78
C PHE A 22 -8.50 -15.87 -1.08
N LEU A 23 -8.97 -17.03 -1.54
CA LEU A 23 -10.39 -17.31 -1.67
C LEU A 23 -11.10 -17.29 -0.31
N ARG A 24 -10.51 -17.91 0.71
CA ARG A 24 -11.08 -17.87 2.08
C ARG A 24 -11.11 -16.43 2.63
N ALA A 25 -10.04 -15.69 2.43
CA ALA A 25 -9.98 -14.29 2.82
C ALA A 25 -11.02 -13.43 2.11
N GLN A 26 -11.22 -13.63 0.79
CA GLN A 26 -12.23 -12.90 0.01
C GLN A 26 -13.65 -13.12 0.57
N ASP A 27 -13.98 -14.35 0.94
CA ASP A 27 -15.29 -14.65 1.53
C ASP A 27 -15.46 -14.05 2.92
N TYR A 28 -14.40 -14.03 3.72
CA TYR A 28 -14.39 -13.41 5.05
C TYR A 28 -14.55 -11.88 4.94
N VAL A 29 -13.70 -11.23 4.16
CA VAL A 29 -13.70 -9.77 4.00
C VAL A 29 -15.00 -9.29 3.36
N ARG A 30 -15.55 -10.05 2.41
CA ARG A 30 -16.88 -9.75 1.83
C ARG A 30 -17.97 -9.72 2.90
N ARG A 31 -18.02 -10.70 3.81
CA ARG A 31 -18.98 -10.71 4.93
C ARG A 31 -18.74 -9.55 5.89
N TYR A 32 -17.48 -9.25 6.20
CA TYR A 32 -17.11 -8.13 7.05
C TYR A 32 -17.68 -6.81 6.50
N PHE A 33 -17.45 -6.49 5.23
CA PHE A 33 -17.94 -5.26 4.61
C PHE A 33 -19.45 -5.27 4.33
N ALA A 34 -20.09 -6.45 4.25
CA ALA A 34 -21.55 -6.55 4.15
C ALA A 34 -22.26 -6.17 5.45
N ASP A 35 -21.59 -6.27 6.60
CA ASP A 35 -22.09 -5.84 7.93
C ASP A 35 -21.86 -4.34 8.16
N ARG A 36 -22.29 -3.53 7.18
CA ARG A 36 -22.21 -2.07 7.23
C ARG A 36 -23.52 -1.49 7.74
N VAL A 37 -23.43 -0.68 8.80
CA VAL A 37 -24.54 0.05 9.40
C VAL A 37 -24.26 1.55 9.36
N GLU A 38 -25.22 2.32 8.87
CA GLU A 38 -25.17 3.78 8.84
C GLU A 38 -26.27 4.36 9.72
N ASN A 39 -25.90 5.31 10.57
CA ASN A 39 -26.84 6.09 11.38
C ASN A 39 -26.48 7.58 11.28
N PRO A 40 -27.07 8.31 10.32
CA PRO A 40 -26.81 9.73 10.13
C PRO A 40 -27.19 10.60 11.33
N ASP A 41 -28.22 10.21 12.09
CA ASP A 41 -28.68 10.97 13.27
C ASP A 41 -27.63 10.94 14.40
N ALA A 42 -26.85 9.87 14.48
CA ALA A 42 -25.72 9.74 15.40
C ALA A 42 -24.38 10.05 14.72
N ALA A 43 -24.38 10.44 13.43
CA ALA A 43 -23.19 10.64 12.61
C ALA A 43 -22.24 9.44 12.64
N THR A 44 -22.77 8.21 12.52
CA THR A 44 -21.99 6.97 12.63
C THR A 44 -22.07 6.12 11.36
N ILE A 45 -20.92 5.56 10.98
CA ILE A 45 -20.78 4.46 10.05
C ILE A 45 -20.00 3.39 10.79
N SER A 46 -20.52 2.17 10.87
CA SER A 46 -19.80 1.02 11.39
C SER A 46 -19.78 -0.13 10.39
N ILE A 47 -18.70 -0.90 10.39
CA ILE A 47 -18.55 -2.11 9.60
C ILE A 47 -18.04 -3.18 10.57
N ALA A 48 -18.80 -4.26 10.74
CA ALA A 48 -18.49 -5.35 11.67
C ALA A 48 -18.16 -4.84 13.10
N GLY A 49 -18.90 -3.80 13.56
CA GLY A 49 -18.74 -3.20 14.88
C GLY A 49 -17.62 -2.16 15.01
N GLU A 50 -16.75 -2.02 14.02
CA GLU A 50 -15.71 -0.98 14.00
C GLU A 50 -16.23 0.34 13.43
N ARG A 51 -15.80 1.46 14.01
CA ARG A 51 -16.18 2.80 13.57
C ARG A 51 -15.40 3.21 12.32
N TYR A 52 -16.11 3.63 11.27
CA TYR A 52 -15.54 4.15 10.04
C TYR A 52 -15.90 5.62 9.81
N VAL A 53 -15.09 6.29 9.00
CA VAL A 53 -15.37 7.58 8.40
C VAL A 53 -15.13 7.50 6.89
N LEU A 54 -15.95 8.24 6.11
CA LEU A 54 -15.75 8.36 4.68
C LEU A 54 -14.96 9.64 4.39
N LEU A 55 -13.87 9.50 3.69
CA LEU A 55 -13.03 10.60 3.22
C LEU A 55 -12.96 10.56 1.70
N ARG A 56 -12.83 11.75 1.07
CA ARG A 56 -12.56 11.79 -0.37
C ARG A 56 -11.13 11.32 -0.64
N ALA A 57 -10.97 10.45 -1.63
CA ALA A 57 -9.67 9.90 -2.01
C ALA A 57 -8.61 10.99 -2.27
N ALA A 58 -8.97 12.05 -3.01
CA ALA A 58 -8.05 13.15 -3.31
C ALA A 58 -7.51 13.87 -2.06
N SER A 59 -8.29 13.90 -0.97
CA SER A 59 -7.89 14.56 0.28
C SER A 59 -6.77 13.82 1.02
N LEU A 60 -6.63 12.51 0.78
CA LEU A 60 -5.56 11.66 1.32
C LEU A 60 -4.44 11.40 0.30
N SER A 61 -4.37 12.14 -0.78
CA SER A 61 -3.39 12.01 -1.84
C SER A 61 -2.98 13.40 -2.34
N VAL A 62 -3.36 13.76 -3.55
CA VAL A 62 -2.91 14.98 -4.24
C VAL A 62 -3.18 16.26 -3.44
N GLU A 63 -4.35 16.41 -2.81
CA GLU A 63 -4.68 17.61 -2.04
C GLU A 63 -3.80 17.76 -0.79
N PHE A 64 -3.52 16.65 -0.09
CA PHE A 64 -2.63 16.65 1.07
C PHE A 64 -1.19 17.00 0.66
N ILE A 65 -0.69 16.38 -0.39
CA ILE A 65 0.68 16.63 -0.87
C ILE A 65 0.82 18.09 -1.30
N GLU A 66 -0.13 18.62 -2.09
CA GLU A 66 -0.12 20.03 -2.51
C GLU A 66 -0.18 20.99 -1.30
N LEU A 67 -0.97 20.67 -0.28
CA LEU A 67 -1.04 21.48 0.95
C LEU A 67 0.30 21.51 1.68
N VAL A 68 0.91 20.35 1.93
CA VAL A 68 2.19 20.27 2.66
C VAL A 68 3.32 20.93 1.85
N MET A 69 3.38 20.69 0.55
CA MET A 69 4.34 21.36 -0.32
C MET A 69 4.23 22.88 -0.27
N LYS A 70 2.99 23.42 -0.20
CA LYS A 70 2.77 24.86 -0.04
C LYS A 70 3.21 25.37 1.34
N LEU A 71 2.97 24.60 2.41
CA LEU A 71 3.37 24.98 3.77
C LEU A 71 4.89 25.00 3.98
N TYR A 72 5.60 24.12 3.28
CA TYR A 72 7.06 23.96 3.39
C TYR A 72 7.82 24.49 2.15
N GLN A 73 7.19 25.35 1.34
CA GLN A 73 7.78 25.85 0.09
C GLN A 73 9.11 26.62 0.28
N ASP A 74 9.33 27.22 1.45
CA ASP A 74 10.55 27.91 1.84
C ASP A 74 11.75 26.96 2.05
N GLN A 75 11.50 25.68 2.28
CA GLN A 75 12.54 24.66 2.46
C GLN A 75 12.96 24.01 1.13
N GLY A 76 12.29 24.35 0.03
CA GLY A 76 12.50 23.78 -1.29
C GLY A 76 11.59 22.61 -1.61
N GLU A 77 11.37 22.38 -2.90
CA GLU A 77 10.37 21.40 -3.39
C GLU A 77 10.67 19.96 -2.94
N ALA A 78 11.93 19.55 -2.99
CA ALA A 78 12.32 18.18 -2.62
C ALA A 78 12.05 17.89 -1.14
N GLU A 79 12.42 18.83 -0.26
CA GLU A 79 12.20 18.70 1.19
C GLU A 79 10.71 18.74 1.53
N ALA A 80 9.97 19.69 0.97
CA ALA A 80 8.52 19.77 1.16
C ALA A 80 7.81 18.49 0.74
N ARG A 81 8.22 17.88 -0.38
CA ARG A 81 7.69 16.60 -0.86
C ARG A 81 8.07 15.45 0.07
N SER A 82 9.32 15.44 0.56
CA SER A 82 9.78 14.45 1.54
C SER A 82 8.93 14.48 2.80
N VAL A 83 8.66 15.67 3.35
CA VAL A 83 7.78 15.84 4.52
C VAL A 83 6.38 15.29 4.24
N ALA A 84 5.76 15.63 3.10
CA ALA A 84 4.44 15.16 2.74
C ALA A 84 4.38 13.63 2.64
N ASN A 85 5.36 13.04 1.95
CA ASN A 85 5.46 11.60 1.74
C ASN A 85 5.67 10.86 3.07
N ASN A 86 6.57 11.36 3.92
CA ASN A 86 6.84 10.75 5.22
C ASN A 86 5.60 10.74 6.12
N LEU A 87 4.86 11.84 6.18
CA LEU A 87 3.63 11.93 6.98
C LEU A 87 2.55 10.95 6.49
N LEU A 88 2.31 10.89 5.18
CA LEU A 88 1.33 9.95 4.61
C LEU A 88 1.74 8.49 4.78
N PHE A 89 3.03 8.21 4.58
CA PHE A 89 3.56 6.86 4.76
C PHE A 89 3.41 6.39 6.20
N ASP A 90 3.83 7.19 7.18
CA ASP A 90 3.79 6.85 8.60
C ASP A 90 2.35 6.62 9.07
N LEU A 91 1.44 7.52 8.68
CA LEU A 91 0.02 7.36 8.96
C LEU A 91 -0.51 6.04 8.41
N ALA A 92 -0.27 5.79 7.12
CA ALA A 92 -0.78 4.59 6.45
C ALA A 92 -0.13 3.30 6.99
N HIS A 93 1.16 3.33 7.34
CA HIS A 93 1.85 2.21 7.95
C HIS A 93 1.24 1.83 9.31
N ALA A 94 0.96 2.83 10.14
CA ALA A 94 0.31 2.60 11.43
C ALA A 94 -1.12 2.03 11.26
N LEU A 95 -1.89 2.56 10.30
CA LEU A 95 -3.21 2.04 9.94
C LEU A 95 -3.14 0.60 9.44
N GLY A 96 -2.23 0.29 8.52
CA GLY A 96 -2.04 -1.05 7.98
C GLY A 96 -1.73 -2.09 9.05
N ARG A 97 -0.89 -1.75 10.02
CA ARG A 97 -0.61 -2.62 11.18
C ARG A 97 -1.82 -2.84 12.08
N ALA A 98 -2.54 -1.75 12.38
CA ALA A 98 -3.71 -1.83 13.25
C ALA A 98 -4.82 -2.68 12.62
N ASP A 99 -5.11 -2.45 11.34
CA ASP A 99 -6.12 -3.20 10.60
C ASP A 99 -5.73 -4.68 10.44
N ALA A 100 -4.46 -4.96 10.10
CA ALA A 100 -3.96 -6.32 10.00
C ALA A 100 -4.16 -7.09 11.29
N ARG A 101 -3.80 -6.51 12.43
CA ARG A 101 -3.99 -7.13 13.75
C ARG A 101 -5.46 -7.42 14.02
N ALA A 102 -6.33 -6.43 13.85
CA ALA A 102 -7.75 -6.59 14.09
C ALA A 102 -8.40 -7.66 13.19
N PHE A 103 -8.01 -7.71 11.91
CA PHE A 103 -8.50 -8.72 10.98
C PHE A 103 -7.99 -10.12 11.30
N GLN A 104 -6.69 -10.26 11.58
CA GLN A 104 -6.06 -11.54 11.90
C GLN A 104 -6.63 -12.16 13.18
N GLU A 105 -6.87 -11.35 14.21
CA GLU A 105 -7.53 -11.78 15.44
C GLU A 105 -8.96 -12.27 15.19
N LYS A 106 -9.75 -11.49 14.45
CA LYS A 106 -11.13 -11.84 14.11
C LYS A 106 -11.24 -13.07 13.19
N MET A 107 -10.27 -13.26 12.29
CA MET A 107 -10.20 -14.44 11.42
C MET A 107 -9.68 -15.68 12.16
N GLY A 108 -8.97 -15.53 13.27
CA GLY A 108 -8.35 -16.63 14.01
C GLY A 108 -7.24 -17.32 13.25
N VAL A 109 -6.55 -16.61 12.33
CA VAL A 109 -5.48 -17.17 11.48
C VAL A 109 -4.10 -16.92 12.08
N THR A 110 -3.23 -17.91 11.96
CA THR A 110 -1.85 -17.84 12.46
C THR A 110 -0.80 -17.99 11.36
N ASP A 111 -1.15 -18.68 10.27
CA ASP A 111 -0.25 -18.83 9.13
C ASP A 111 0.04 -17.48 8.44
N PRO A 112 1.30 -17.10 8.18
CA PRO A 112 1.65 -15.80 7.62
C PRO A 112 1.01 -15.51 6.25
N ILE A 113 0.83 -16.53 5.40
CA ILE A 113 0.19 -16.36 4.09
C ILE A 113 -1.32 -16.15 4.24
N GLU A 114 -1.96 -16.84 5.19
CA GLU A 114 -3.37 -16.59 5.52
C GLU A 114 -3.56 -15.18 6.10
N ARG A 115 -2.63 -14.71 6.94
CA ARG A 115 -2.61 -13.34 7.46
C ARG A 115 -2.44 -12.31 6.35
N LEU A 116 -1.50 -12.53 5.44
CA LEU A 116 -1.30 -11.67 4.27
C LEU A 116 -2.56 -11.57 3.42
N SER A 117 -3.25 -12.70 3.21
CA SER A 117 -4.30 -12.83 2.19
C SER A 117 -5.47 -11.86 2.37
N ALA A 118 -5.78 -11.46 3.61
CA ALA A 118 -6.86 -10.51 3.86
C ALA A 118 -6.51 -9.07 3.44
N GLY A 119 -5.23 -8.67 3.46
CA GLY A 119 -4.79 -7.30 3.14
C GLY A 119 -5.15 -6.84 1.73
N PRO A 120 -4.72 -7.55 0.67
CA PRO A 120 -5.09 -7.22 -0.70
C PRO A 120 -6.59 -7.21 -0.96
N VAL A 121 -7.32 -8.14 -0.33
CA VAL A 121 -8.78 -8.17 -0.44
C VAL A 121 -9.41 -6.98 0.28
N HIS A 122 -8.91 -6.63 1.48
CA HIS A 122 -9.34 -5.44 2.22
C HIS A 122 -9.12 -4.17 1.39
N PHE A 123 -7.98 -4.05 0.69
CA PHE A 123 -7.72 -2.93 -0.22
C PHE A 123 -8.80 -2.75 -1.27
N ALA A 124 -9.24 -3.85 -1.90
CA ALA A 124 -10.28 -3.78 -2.92
C ALA A 124 -11.63 -3.33 -2.33
N PHE A 125 -12.02 -3.83 -1.15
CA PHE A 125 -13.27 -3.46 -0.50
C PHE A 125 -13.26 -2.06 0.12
N SER A 126 -12.12 -1.59 0.61
CA SER A 126 -11.94 -0.24 1.16
C SER A 126 -11.77 0.85 0.08
N GLY A 127 -11.64 0.45 -1.20
CA GLY A 127 -11.45 1.38 -2.32
C GLY A 127 -10.03 1.93 -2.44
N MET A 128 -9.04 1.30 -1.80
CA MET A 128 -7.65 1.76 -1.86
C MET A 128 -6.94 1.32 -3.14
N ALA A 129 -6.92 0.01 -3.41
CA ALA A 129 -6.30 -0.52 -4.62
C ALA A 129 -6.82 -1.93 -4.98
N PHE A 130 -6.67 -2.28 -6.24
CA PHE A 130 -6.67 -3.68 -6.67
C PHE A 130 -5.23 -4.17 -6.69
N VAL A 131 -4.95 -5.33 -6.11
CA VAL A 131 -3.61 -5.89 -5.99
C VAL A 131 -3.44 -7.07 -6.95
N ASP A 132 -2.33 -7.07 -7.69
CA ASP A 132 -1.90 -8.16 -8.56
C ASP A 132 -0.51 -8.62 -8.12
N ILE A 133 -0.43 -9.78 -7.45
CA ILE A 133 0.83 -10.28 -6.89
C ILE A 133 1.59 -11.05 -7.96
N SER A 134 2.83 -10.63 -8.24
CA SER A 134 3.71 -11.28 -9.21
C SER A 134 4.12 -12.69 -8.77
N PRO A 135 4.24 -13.64 -9.72
CA PRO A 135 4.81 -14.96 -9.46
C PRO A 135 6.26 -14.96 -8.96
N GLU A 136 6.99 -13.86 -9.10
CA GLU A 136 8.35 -13.70 -8.58
C GLU A 136 8.37 -13.51 -7.05
N SER A 137 7.22 -13.24 -6.45
CA SER A 137 7.09 -12.98 -5.02
C SER A 137 7.42 -14.20 -4.16
N ARG A 138 8.14 -13.97 -3.09
CA ARG A 138 8.55 -14.97 -2.10
C ARG A 138 8.34 -14.43 -0.69
N PRO A 139 7.09 -14.27 -0.26
CA PRO A 139 6.81 -13.82 1.10
C PRO A 139 7.23 -14.90 2.11
N SER A 140 8.07 -14.54 3.07
CA SER A 140 8.62 -15.43 4.10
C SER A 140 8.79 -14.68 5.42
N PRO A 141 8.83 -15.36 6.58
CA PRO A 141 9.03 -14.73 7.88
C PRO A 141 10.51 -14.49 8.22
N ASP A 142 11.35 -14.26 7.23
CA ASP A 142 12.80 -14.06 7.37
C ASP A 142 13.31 -12.91 6.50
N ASP A 143 14.62 -12.65 6.53
CA ASP A 143 15.30 -11.59 5.79
C ASP A 143 15.30 -11.76 4.27
N ASP A 144 14.91 -12.93 3.75
CA ASP A 144 14.78 -13.19 2.32
C ASP A 144 13.37 -12.85 1.79
N TYR A 145 12.51 -12.27 2.64
CA TYR A 145 11.21 -11.77 2.21
C TYR A 145 11.32 -10.89 0.98
N PHE A 146 10.53 -11.22 -0.03
CA PHE A 146 10.44 -10.45 -1.26
C PHE A 146 9.04 -10.50 -1.85
N LEU A 147 8.42 -9.34 -2.07
CA LEU A 147 7.11 -9.22 -2.69
C LEU A 147 7.19 -8.20 -3.82
N VAL A 148 6.72 -8.60 -5.02
CA VAL A 148 6.48 -7.73 -6.16
C VAL A 148 5.00 -7.76 -6.47
N TYR A 149 4.38 -6.59 -6.56
CA TYR A 149 2.95 -6.50 -6.84
C TYR A 149 2.62 -5.22 -7.58
N ASP A 150 1.57 -5.29 -8.37
CA ASP A 150 1.04 -4.17 -9.12
C ASP A 150 -0.30 -3.74 -8.54
N HIS A 151 -0.56 -2.44 -8.63
CA HIS A 151 -1.88 -1.87 -8.46
C HIS A 151 -2.37 -1.34 -9.81
N PRO A 152 -3.09 -2.17 -10.61
CA PRO A 152 -3.74 -1.70 -11.84
C PRO A 152 -4.72 -0.56 -11.60
N PHE A 153 -5.30 -0.54 -10.39
CA PHE A 153 -6.18 0.52 -9.90
C PHE A 153 -5.69 0.95 -8.51
N SER A 154 -5.28 2.21 -8.38
CA SER A 154 -4.84 2.83 -7.12
C SER A 154 -5.60 4.13 -6.92
N PHE A 155 -6.15 4.35 -5.70
CA PHE A 155 -6.88 5.58 -5.39
C PHE A 155 -5.99 6.82 -5.48
N GLU A 156 -4.70 6.68 -5.15
CA GLU A 156 -3.77 7.81 -5.15
C GLU A 156 -3.46 8.27 -6.58
N SER A 157 -2.91 7.40 -7.43
CA SER A 157 -2.61 7.77 -8.82
C SER A 157 -3.84 8.19 -9.59
N HIS A 158 -5.00 7.53 -9.35
CA HIS A 158 -6.28 7.92 -9.94
C HIS A 158 -6.69 9.33 -9.53
N SER A 159 -6.52 9.69 -8.25
CA SER A 159 -6.84 11.04 -7.75
C SER A 159 -6.00 12.13 -8.41
N TRP A 160 -4.71 11.87 -8.66
CA TRP A 160 -3.83 12.76 -9.41
C TRP A 160 -4.33 12.96 -10.83
N LEU A 161 -4.56 11.86 -11.54
CA LEU A 161 -5.01 11.90 -12.96
C LEU A 161 -6.40 12.52 -13.11
N ALA A 162 -7.34 12.22 -12.21
CA ALA A 162 -8.68 12.80 -12.22
C ALA A 162 -8.69 14.33 -12.02
N LYS A 163 -7.67 14.88 -11.36
CA LYS A 163 -7.45 16.33 -11.24
C LYS A 163 -6.64 16.93 -12.40
N GLY A 164 -6.33 16.15 -13.43
CA GLY A 164 -5.48 16.59 -14.54
C GLY A 164 -4.02 16.85 -14.13
N ARG A 165 -3.58 16.27 -13.00
CA ARG A 165 -2.23 16.39 -12.47
C ARG A 165 -1.38 15.18 -12.87
N ARG A 166 -0.10 15.43 -13.14
CA ARG A 166 0.92 14.41 -13.30
C ARG A 166 2.07 14.70 -12.33
N SER A 167 2.88 13.69 -12.10
CA SER A 167 4.05 13.78 -11.22
C SER A 167 5.29 13.27 -11.97
N ASP A 168 6.46 13.78 -11.62
CA ASP A 168 7.74 13.27 -12.11
C ASP A 168 8.25 12.07 -11.30
N VAL A 169 7.59 11.79 -10.18
CA VAL A 169 7.94 10.72 -9.24
C VAL A 169 6.70 9.93 -8.84
N PRO A 170 6.86 8.69 -8.35
CA PRO A 170 5.78 7.90 -7.77
C PRO A 170 5.01 8.65 -6.66
N VAL A 171 3.68 8.42 -6.59
CA VAL A 171 2.78 9.17 -5.67
C VAL A 171 1.94 8.29 -4.76
N CYS A 172 2.00 6.95 -4.90
CA CYS A 172 1.16 6.02 -4.14
C CYS A 172 1.77 5.69 -2.77
N VAL A 173 1.98 6.71 -1.98
CA VAL A 173 2.73 6.66 -0.72
C VAL A 173 1.92 5.98 0.40
N MET A 174 0.62 6.27 0.48
CA MET A 174 -0.24 5.62 1.46
C MET A 174 -0.38 4.11 1.19
N ASN A 175 -0.53 3.73 -0.09
CA ASN A 175 -0.56 2.32 -0.46
C ASN A 175 0.73 1.59 -0.09
N ALA A 176 1.89 2.22 -0.29
CA ALA A 176 3.18 1.69 0.14
C ALA A 176 3.26 1.52 1.67
N GLY A 177 2.89 2.56 2.41
CA GLY A 177 2.90 2.54 3.87
C GLY A 177 1.98 1.48 4.45
N TYR A 178 0.72 1.45 4.02
CA TYR A 178 -0.28 0.50 4.49
C TYR A 178 0.11 -0.95 4.19
N SER A 179 0.58 -1.24 2.96
CA SER A 179 1.06 -2.57 2.58
C SER A 179 2.23 -3.02 3.45
N SER A 180 3.18 -2.12 3.71
CA SER A 180 4.33 -2.39 4.59
C SER A 180 3.86 -2.76 6.00
N GLY A 181 2.95 -1.96 6.57
CA GLY A 181 2.41 -2.21 7.91
C GLY A 181 1.64 -3.51 8.01
N TRP A 182 0.78 -3.81 7.02
CA TRP A 182 0.02 -5.06 6.97
C TRP A 182 0.95 -6.29 6.91
N CYS A 183 1.94 -6.24 6.02
CA CYS A 183 2.87 -7.36 5.85
C CYS A 183 3.81 -7.52 7.05
N GLU A 184 4.26 -6.43 7.68
CA GLU A 184 5.03 -6.49 8.93
C GLU A 184 4.26 -7.25 10.02
N GLU A 185 2.97 -6.94 10.20
CA GLU A 185 2.14 -7.62 11.21
C GLU A 185 1.87 -9.08 10.84
N SER A 186 1.80 -9.39 9.53
CA SER A 186 1.53 -10.75 9.03
C SER A 186 2.72 -11.69 9.21
N PHE A 187 3.94 -11.20 8.98
CA PHE A 187 5.15 -12.02 8.94
C PHE A 187 6.08 -11.84 10.14
N GLY A 188 5.88 -10.81 10.96
CA GLY A 188 6.72 -10.53 12.12
C GLY A 188 8.12 -9.99 11.78
N VAL A 189 8.36 -9.59 10.52
CA VAL A 189 9.62 -9.01 10.03
C VAL A 189 9.41 -7.57 9.61
N ARG A 190 10.43 -6.74 9.71
CA ARG A 190 10.36 -5.34 9.25
C ARG A 190 10.38 -5.29 7.74
N LEU A 191 9.43 -4.59 7.15
CA LEU A 191 9.24 -4.53 5.71
C LEU A 191 9.04 -3.09 5.24
N VAL A 192 9.48 -2.85 4.01
CA VAL A 192 9.27 -1.59 3.32
C VAL A 192 8.82 -1.85 1.89
N ALA A 193 7.74 -1.19 1.48
CA ALA A 193 7.32 -1.14 0.09
C ALA A 193 7.78 0.18 -0.55
N VAL A 194 8.30 0.07 -1.76
CA VAL A 194 8.71 1.21 -2.59
C VAL A 194 8.00 1.10 -3.93
N GLU A 195 7.32 2.16 -4.35
CA GLU A 195 6.73 2.25 -5.69
C GLU A 195 7.83 2.56 -6.72
N VAL A 196 7.99 1.71 -7.72
CA VAL A 196 9.03 1.83 -8.76
C VAL A 196 8.45 2.23 -10.13
N GLU A 197 7.16 2.07 -10.34
CA GLU A 197 6.41 2.54 -11.50
C GLU A 197 5.07 3.10 -11.02
N CYS A 198 4.61 4.21 -11.61
CA CYS A 198 3.39 4.89 -11.19
C CYS A 198 2.61 5.44 -12.38
N CYS A 199 1.30 5.19 -12.42
CA CYS A 199 0.41 5.72 -13.46
C CYS A 199 0.41 7.25 -13.51
N ALA A 200 0.46 7.93 -12.37
CA ALA A 200 0.52 9.39 -12.32
C ALA A 200 1.85 9.94 -12.85
N ALA A 201 2.90 9.12 -12.87
CA ALA A 201 4.22 9.43 -13.46
C ALA A 201 4.36 8.90 -14.89
N GLY A 202 3.28 8.42 -15.51
CA GLY A 202 3.27 7.95 -16.90
C GLY A 202 3.50 6.44 -17.07
N GLY A 203 3.57 5.67 -15.99
CA GLY A 203 3.61 4.21 -16.04
C GLY A 203 2.28 3.59 -16.45
N GLU A 204 2.31 2.32 -16.84
CA GLU A 204 1.11 1.55 -17.21
C GLU A 204 0.31 1.12 -15.98
N HIS A 205 0.98 0.87 -14.86
CA HIS A 205 0.42 0.49 -13.57
C HIS A 205 1.28 1.06 -12.44
N CYS A 206 0.82 0.94 -11.22
CA CYS A 206 1.62 1.29 -10.05
C CYS A 206 2.27 0.01 -9.53
N ARG A 207 3.59 -0.12 -9.70
CA ARG A 207 4.37 -1.30 -9.29
C ARG A 207 5.14 -1.04 -8.01
N PHE A 208 5.06 -2.00 -7.11
CA PHE A 208 5.73 -1.96 -5.82
C PHE A 208 6.67 -3.13 -5.64
N ILE A 209 7.76 -2.87 -4.93
CA ILE A 209 8.68 -3.88 -4.42
C ILE A 209 8.69 -3.75 -2.91
N MET A 210 8.57 -4.87 -2.20
CA MET A 210 8.64 -4.92 -0.75
C MET A 210 9.68 -5.93 -0.30
N ALA A 211 10.55 -5.49 0.60
CA ALA A 211 11.60 -6.30 1.21
C ALA A 211 11.98 -5.74 2.59
N PRO A 212 12.79 -6.44 3.39
CA PRO A 212 13.43 -5.85 4.57
C PRO A 212 14.23 -4.60 4.21
N PRO A 213 14.28 -3.57 5.08
CA PRO A 213 15.03 -2.34 4.81
C PRO A 213 16.50 -2.57 4.43
N SER A 214 17.14 -3.61 4.99
CA SER A 214 18.51 -4.01 4.67
C SER A 214 18.70 -4.58 3.26
N ARG A 215 17.61 -5.03 2.61
CA ARG A 215 17.63 -5.71 1.30
C ARG A 215 17.01 -4.90 0.17
N ILE A 216 16.20 -3.89 0.48
CA ILE A 216 15.39 -3.18 -0.52
C ILE A 216 16.23 -2.53 -1.62
N GLU A 217 17.39 -1.93 -1.29
CA GLU A 217 18.25 -1.28 -2.30
C GLU A 217 18.80 -2.28 -3.32
N ALA A 218 19.16 -3.49 -2.89
CA ALA A 218 19.63 -4.55 -3.77
C ALA A 218 18.52 -5.02 -4.74
N HIS A 219 17.27 -5.02 -4.30
CA HIS A 219 16.13 -5.32 -5.16
C HIS A 219 15.81 -4.16 -6.11
N LEU A 220 15.85 -2.91 -5.65
CA LEU A 220 15.60 -1.74 -6.49
C LEU A 220 16.56 -1.64 -7.68
N SER A 221 17.81 -2.07 -7.53
CA SER A 221 18.77 -2.10 -8.65
C SER A 221 18.32 -3.02 -9.80
N ARG A 222 17.50 -4.04 -9.53
CA ARG A 222 16.95 -4.98 -10.53
C ARG A 222 15.67 -4.46 -11.20
N PHE A 223 15.02 -3.47 -10.59
CA PHE A 223 13.78 -2.85 -11.06
C PHE A 223 13.97 -1.33 -11.15
N PRO A 224 14.78 -0.85 -12.10
CA PRO A 224 15.02 0.57 -12.24
C PRO A 224 13.70 1.29 -12.55
N PRO A 225 13.44 2.46 -11.92
CA PRO A 225 12.22 3.20 -12.15
C PRO A 225 12.06 3.57 -13.63
N ARG A 226 10.94 3.20 -14.23
CA ARG A 226 10.60 3.58 -15.59
C ARG A 226 10.14 5.04 -15.62
N ARG A 227 10.91 5.89 -16.26
CA ARG A 227 10.54 7.28 -16.57
C ARG A 227 10.05 7.37 -18.01
N THR A 228 8.82 7.82 -18.22
CA THR A 228 8.29 8.17 -19.53
C THR A 228 8.34 9.70 -19.69
N GLY A 229 9.42 10.21 -20.25
CA GLY A 229 9.55 11.64 -20.58
C GLY A 229 10.97 11.97 -20.99
N SER A 230 11.14 12.68 -22.10
CA SER A 230 12.42 13.17 -22.63
C SER A 230 12.95 14.32 -21.76
N ALA A 231 13.45 14.02 -20.58
CA ALA A 231 14.25 14.94 -19.80
C ALA A 231 15.63 14.30 -19.59
N THR A 232 16.64 15.01 -20.01
CA THR A 232 18.07 14.74 -19.88
C THR A 232 18.43 13.97 -18.63
N GLU A 233 19.23 12.91 -18.83
CA GLU A 233 19.79 11.98 -17.87
C GLU A 233 20.13 12.61 -16.50
N SER A 234 19.20 12.57 -15.58
CA SER A 234 19.50 12.65 -14.16
C SER A 234 19.08 11.29 -13.57
N HIS A 235 20.06 10.47 -13.25
CA HIS A 235 19.92 9.24 -12.51
C HIS A 235 19.58 9.57 -11.05
N ALA A 236 18.39 10.09 -10.80
CA ALA A 236 17.88 10.11 -9.43
C ALA A 236 17.49 8.67 -9.10
N ALA A 237 18.30 8.02 -8.28
CA ALA A 237 17.91 6.76 -7.62
C ALA A 237 16.53 6.92 -6.98
N PRO A 238 15.69 5.87 -6.93
CA PRO A 238 14.42 5.93 -6.21
C PRO A 238 14.73 6.41 -4.79
N VAL A 239 14.13 7.54 -4.42
CA VAL A 239 14.33 8.09 -3.08
C VAL A 239 13.63 7.14 -2.13
N VAL A 240 14.42 6.35 -1.41
CA VAL A 240 13.94 5.63 -0.23
C VAL A 240 13.52 6.73 0.76
N PRO A 241 12.24 6.86 1.13
CA PRO A 241 11.80 7.92 2.02
C PRO A 241 12.65 7.97 3.29
N GLU A 242 12.94 9.17 3.83
CA GLU A 242 13.78 9.35 5.03
C GLU A 242 13.33 8.52 6.23
N PHE A 243 12.02 8.25 6.32
CA PHE A 243 11.45 7.32 7.27
C PHE A 243 12.20 5.96 7.28
N PHE A 244 12.58 5.44 6.13
CA PHE A 244 13.32 4.18 6.04
C PHE A 244 14.78 4.32 6.47
N GLN A 245 15.40 5.43 6.17
CA GLN A 245 16.74 5.71 6.70
C GLN A 245 16.69 5.79 8.22
N ARG A 246 15.67 6.45 8.79
CA ARG A 246 15.45 6.50 10.23
C ARG A 246 15.16 5.11 10.81
N LYS A 247 14.27 4.31 10.21
CA LYS A 247 14.00 2.93 10.66
C LYS A 247 15.22 2.02 10.56
N ARG A 248 16.05 2.19 9.53
CA ARG A 248 17.31 1.47 9.41
C ARG A 248 18.28 1.85 10.54
N LEU A 249 18.46 3.13 10.79
CA LEU A 249 19.29 3.63 11.90
C LEU A 249 18.76 3.18 13.26
N GLU A 250 17.45 3.22 13.49
CA GLU A 250 16.83 2.70 14.72
C GLU A 250 17.03 1.18 14.89
N ALA A 251 17.11 0.42 13.79
CA ALA A 251 17.41 -1.00 13.83
C ALA A 251 18.88 -1.25 14.18
N GLU A 252 19.80 -0.53 13.53
CA GLU A 252 21.25 -0.62 13.78
C GLU A 252 21.61 -0.19 15.22
N LEU A 253 20.87 0.74 15.82
CA LEU A 253 21.09 1.17 17.22
C LEU A 253 20.53 0.20 18.28
N ARG A 254 19.76 -0.81 17.88
CA ARG A 254 19.20 -1.82 18.81
C ARG A 254 19.94 -3.16 18.79
N GLU A 255 20.86 -3.32 17.86
CA GLU A 255 21.83 -4.42 17.81
C GLU A 255 23.10 -4.08 18.60
#